data_27d3e23a622c397c071aaf7f9db2f2a6
#
_entry.id   27d3e23a622c397c071aaf7f9db2f2a6
#
_cell.length_a   1.000
_cell.length_b   1.000
_cell.length_c   1.000
_cell.angle_alpha   90.00
_cell.angle_beta   90.00
_cell.angle_gamma   90.00
#
_symmetry.space_group_name_H-M   'P 1'
#
loop_
_entity.id
_entity.type
_entity.pdbx_description
1 polymer ?
#
loop_
_entity_poly.entity_id
_entity_poly.type
_entity_poly.pdbx_seq_one_letter_code
_entity_poly.pdbx_strand_id
1 'polypeptide(L)'
;LLNSMLVPFLNSAEALLANGVADVETIDAAWTLGTGAPLGPFRILDIVGLTTAYNIVAASPAAQDPDSTAGRIAAVLKKHIDEGKTGINAGEGFYKYGK
;
A
#
# COMPACT_ATOMS: atom_id res chain seq x y z
N LEU A 1 10.63 15.54 6.40
CA LEU A 1 9.33 16.18 6.17
C LEU A 1 8.48 15.37 5.20
N LEU A 2 9.05 15.01 4.05
CA LEU A 2 8.30 14.27 3.04
C LEU A 2 7.82 12.92 3.57
N ASN A 3 8.69 12.18 4.23
CA ASN A 3 8.31 10.88 4.79
C ASN A 3 7.29 11.02 5.92
N SER A 4 7.35 12.11 6.67
CA SER A 4 6.38 12.36 7.75
C SER A 4 4.97 12.57 7.23
N MET A 5 4.83 13.00 5.98
CA MET A 5 3.54 13.18 5.32
C MET A 5 3.15 11.97 4.49
N LEU A 6 4.12 11.38 3.79
CA LEU A 6 3.88 10.29 2.84
C LEU A 6 3.50 8.99 3.55
N VAL A 7 4.23 8.62 4.60
CA VAL A 7 3.98 7.36 5.31
C VAL A 7 2.56 7.30 5.89
N PRO A 8 2.09 8.32 6.63
CA PRO A 8 0.69 8.30 7.11
C PRO A 8 -0.33 8.30 5.97
N PHE A 9 -0.05 9.00 4.88
CA PHE A 9 -0.93 9.02 3.72
C PHE A 9 -1.09 7.62 3.11
N LEU A 10 0.03 6.95 2.87
CA LEU A 10 0.00 5.59 2.31
C LEU A 10 -0.65 4.61 3.28
N ASN A 11 -0.38 4.77 4.58
CA ASN A 11 -0.97 3.91 5.59
C ASN A 11 -2.49 4.06 5.64
N SER A 12 -3.01 5.28 5.46
CA SER A 12 -4.45 5.51 5.41
C SER A 12 -5.10 4.75 4.26
N ALA A 13 -4.48 4.77 3.09
CA ALA A 13 -4.99 4.05 1.93
C ALA A 13 -4.93 2.54 2.15
N GLU A 14 -3.82 2.06 2.70
CA GLU A 14 -3.65 0.64 3.01
C GLU A 14 -4.70 0.16 4.00
N ALA A 15 -5.04 0.99 5.00
CA ALA A 15 -6.07 0.67 5.97
C ALA A 15 -7.44 0.50 5.32
N LEU A 16 -7.78 1.37 4.37
CA LEU A 16 -9.05 1.25 3.66
C LEU A 16 -9.15 -0.06 2.89
N LEU A 17 -8.06 -0.46 2.24
CA LEU A 17 -8.04 -1.74 1.54
C LEU A 17 -8.11 -2.92 2.51
N ALA A 18 -7.29 -2.89 3.55
CA ALA A 18 -7.18 -4.00 4.51
C ALA A 18 -8.49 -4.22 5.28
N ASN A 19 -9.24 -3.16 5.53
CA ASN A 19 -10.52 -3.23 6.24
C ASN A 19 -11.70 -3.47 5.31
N GLY A 20 -11.45 -3.63 4.00
CA GLY A 20 -12.50 -3.96 3.05
C GLY A 20 -13.42 -2.81 2.69
N VAL A 21 -12.99 -1.57 2.91
CA VAL A 21 -13.82 -0.39 2.61
C VAL A 21 -13.95 -0.19 1.10
N ALA A 22 -12.84 -0.36 0.37
CA ALA A 22 -12.83 -0.22 -1.09
C ALA A 22 -11.66 -1.01 -1.67
N ASP A 23 -11.67 -1.21 -2.99
CA ASP A 23 -10.57 -1.88 -3.66
C ASP A 23 -9.47 -0.89 -4.07
N VAL A 24 -8.35 -1.42 -4.56
CA VAL A 24 -7.19 -0.63 -4.95
C VAL A 24 -7.54 0.43 -6.00
N GLU A 25 -8.24 0.04 -7.04
CA GLU A 25 -8.56 0.94 -8.14
C GLU A 25 -9.50 2.07 -7.70
N THR A 26 -10.47 1.75 -6.86
CA THR A 26 -11.43 2.74 -6.36
C THR A 26 -10.73 3.75 -5.44
N ILE A 27 -9.84 3.28 -4.57
CA ILE A 27 -9.11 4.17 -3.65
C ILE A 27 -8.21 5.11 -4.45
N ASP A 28 -7.48 4.58 -5.43
CA ASP A 28 -6.60 5.41 -6.26
C ASP A 28 -7.39 6.41 -7.10
N ALA A 29 -8.52 6.00 -7.66
CA ALA A 29 -9.37 6.89 -8.43
C ALA A 29 -9.94 8.02 -7.57
N ALA A 30 -10.35 7.70 -6.35
CA ALA A 30 -10.86 8.71 -5.43
C ALA A 30 -9.81 9.80 -5.17
N TRP A 31 -8.56 9.39 -4.97
CA TRP A 31 -7.47 10.33 -4.69
C TRP A 31 -7.13 11.16 -5.93
N THR A 32 -6.96 10.52 -7.09
CA THR A 32 -6.54 11.23 -8.30
C THR A 32 -7.64 12.16 -8.81
N LEU A 33 -8.90 11.74 -8.75
CA LEU A 33 -10.02 12.56 -9.20
C LEU A 33 -10.34 13.66 -8.19
N GLY A 34 -10.26 13.35 -6.90
CA GLY A 34 -10.58 14.32 -5.86
C GLY A 34 -9.54 15.42 -5.67
N THR A 35 -8.27 15.10 -5.90
CA THR A 35 -7.18 16.05 -5.64
C THR A 35 -6.49 16.55 -6.90
N GLY A 36 -6.72 15.91 -8.03
CA GLY A 36 -5.99 16.22 -9.26
C GLY A 36 -4.58 15.67 -9.30
N ALA A 37 -4.21 14.84 -8.32
CA ALA A 37 -2.88 14.25 -8.29
C ALA A 37 -2.67 13.27 -9.46
N PRO A 38 -1.47 13.15 -10.00
CA PRO A 38 -1.21 12.26 -11.14
C PRO A 38 -1.22 10.79 -10.78
N LEU A 39 -0.96 10.45 -9.52
CA LEU A 39 -0.90 9.06 -9.06
C LEU A 39 -1.68 8.89 -7.77
N GLY A 40 -2.35 7.75 -7.64
CA GLY A 40 -2.99 7.37 -6.40
C GLY A 40 -2.02 6.68 -5.44
N PRO A 41 -2.45 6.45 -4.19
CA PRO A 41 -1.55 5.90 -3.16
C PRO A 41 -0.98 4.52 -3.50
N PHE A 42 -1.75 3.64 -4.12
CA PHE A 42 -1.25 2.29 -4.42
C PHE A 42 -0.25 2.28 -5.57
N ARG A 43 -0.37 3.19 -6.53
CA ARG A 43 0.67 3.34 -7.53
C ARG A 43 1.96 3.88 -6.93
N ILE A 44 1.85 4.80 -5.98
CA ILE A 44 3.01 5.30 -5.25
C ILE A 44 3.67 4.17 -4.46
N LEU A 45 2.88 3.31 -3.83
CA LEU A 45 3.41 2.14 -3.13
C LEU A 45 4.18 1.21 -4.06
N ASP A 46 3.69 1.00 -5.27
CA ASP A 46 4.39 0.17 -6.24
C ASP A 46 5.73 0.77 -6.65
N ILE A 47 5.83 2.10 -6.72
CA ILE A 47 7.09 2.79 -7.02
C ILE A 47 8.07 2.67 -5.85
N VAL A 48 7.58 2.87 -4.62
CA VAL A 48 8.39 2.77 -3.39
C VAL A 48 8.86 1.32 -3.18
N GLY A 49 8.00 0.37 -3.48
CA GLY A 49 8.26 -1.04 -3.26
C GLY A 49 7.50 -1.56 -2.04
N LEU A 50 6.81 -2.68 -2.24
CA LEU A 50 5.95 -3.22 -1.18
C LEU A 50 6.77 -3.80 -0.02
N THR A 51 7.99 -4.25 -0.29
CA THR A 51 8.88 -4.74 0.77
C THR A 51 9.22 -3.62 1.75
N THR A 52 9.52 -2.41 1.23
CA THR A 52 9.78 -1.25 2.08
C THR A 52 8.55 -0.90 2.90
N ALA A 53 7.37 -0.88 2.27
CA ALA A 53 6.12 -0.58 2.95
C ALA A 53 5.82 -1.61 4.04
N TYR A 54 6.04 -2.88 3.74
CA TYR A 54 5.85 -3.96 4.72
C TYR A 54 6.76 -3.78 5.94
N ASN A 55 8.04 -3.45 5.70
CA ASN A 55 9.00 -3.28 6.80
C ASN A 55 8.59 -2.14 7.72
N ILE A 56 8.04 -1.06 7.16
CA ILE A 56 7.56 0.08 7.96
C ILE A 56 6.38 -0.35 8.83
N VAL A 57 5.40 -1.05 8.25
CA VAL A 57 4.22 -1.51 8.98
C VAL A 57 4.60 -2.56 10.03
N ALA A 58 5.44 -3.50 9.66
CA ALA A 58 5.83 -4.61 10.54
C ALA A 58 6.64 -4.12 11.75
N ALA A 59 7.26 -2.95 11.67
CA ALA A 59 7.97 -2.36 12.80
C ALA A 59 7.01 -1.84 13.88
N SER A 60 5.74 -1.66 13.56
CA SER A 60 4.74 -1.22 14.52
C SER A 60 4.35 -2.37 15.46
N PRO A 61 4.27 -2.13 16.78
CA PRO A 61 3.80 -3.18 17.71
C PRO A 61 2.40 -3.68 17.36
N ALA A 62 1.53 -2.83 16.82
CA ALA A 62 0.17 -3.21 16.44
C ALA A 62 0.14 -4.26 15.34
N ALA A 63 1.19 -4.36 14.53
CA ALA A 63 1.26 -5.35 13.45
C ALA A 63 1.38 -6.78 13.98
N GLN A 64 1.73 -6.95 15.24
CA GLN A 64 1.78 -8.27 15.89
C GLN A 64 0.39 -8.86 16.10
N ASP A 65 -0.62 -8.01 16.14
CA ASP A 65 -2.01 -8.45 16.31
C ASP A 65 -2.67 -8.58 14.93
N PRO A 66 -2.98 -9.80 14.48
CA PRO A 66 -3.57 -9.99 13.14
C PRO A 66 -4.96 -9.39 13.00
N ASP A 67 -5.63 -9.09 14.11
CA ASP A 67 -6.96 -8.46 14.08
C ASP A 67 -6.90 -6.95 14.03
N SER A 68 -5.72 -6.35 14.27
CA SER A 68 -5.55 -4.91 14.18
C SER A 68 -5.46 -4.46 12.70
N THR A 69 -5.73 -3.17 12.46
CA THR A 69 -5.57 -2.60 11.12
C THR A 69 -4.14 -2.79 10.61
N ALA A 70 -3.14 -2.51 11.45
CA ALA A 70 -1.74 -2.68 11.05
C ALA A 70 -1.44 -4.15 10.70
N GLY A 71 -1.98 -5.10 11.45
CA GLY A 71 -1.80 -6.52 11.17
C GLY A 71 -2.43 -6.92 9.85
N ARG A 72 -3.61 -6.38 9.54
CA ARG A 72 -4.29 -6.64 8.26
C ARG A 72 -3.53 -6.05 7.09
N ILE A 73 -2.99 -4.84 7.25
CA ILE A 73 -2.15 -4.21 6.23
C ILE A 73 -0.91 -5.07 5.98
N ALA A 74 -0.23 -5.50 7.04
CA ALA A 74 0.94 -6.34 6.92
C ALA A 74 0.63 -7.64 6.17
N ALA A 75 -0.53 -8.24 6.43
CA ALA A 75 -0.94 -9.48 5.75
C ALA A 75 -1.16 -9.25 4.25
N VAL A 76 -1.78 -8.14 3.87
CA VAL A 76 -1.99 -7.80 2.45
C VAL A 76 -0.66 -7.62 1.74
N LEU A 77 0.24 -6.86 2.34
CA LEU A 77 1.56 -6.60 1.73
C LEU A 77 2.38 -7.88 1.63
N LYS A 78 2.37 -8.70 2.68
CA LYS A 78 3.12 -9.96 2.69
C LYS A 78 2.62 -10.91 1.60
N LYS A 79 1.30 -10.96 1.38
CA LYS A 79 0.74 -11.80 0.34
C LYS A 79 1.30 -11.42 -1.03
N HIS A 80 1.35 -10.12 -1.33
CA HIS A 80 1.91 -9.65 -2.59
C HIS A 80 3.40 -9.96 -2.69
N ILE A 81 4.15 -9.76 -1.60
CA ILE A 81 5.60 -10.04 -1.57
C ILE A 81 5.86 -11.53 -1.82
N ASP A 82 5.09 -12.41 -1.16
CA ASP A 82 5.27 -13.86 -1.31
C ASP A 82 4.96 -14.33 -2.74
N GLU A 83 4.13 -13.59 -3.46
CA GLU A 83 3.82 -13.89 -4.87
C GLU A 83 4.79 -13.23 -5.84
N GLY A 84 5.82 -12.55 -5.34
CA GLY A 84 6.78 -11.85 -6.17
C GLY A 84 6.30 -10.51 -6.71
N LYS A 85 5.18 -10.01 -6.19
CA LYS A 85 4.56 -8.76 -6.64
C LYS A 85 5.00 -7.62 -5.73
N THR A 86 6.27 -7.22 -5.85
CA THR A 86 6.87 -6.26 -4.93
C THR A 86 6.85 -4.82 -5.44
N GLY A 87 6.37 -4.60 -6.63
CA GLY A 87 6.24 -3.26 -7.19
C GLY A 87 6.72 -3.17 -8.62
N ILE A 88 6.95 -1.93 -9.06
CA ILE A 88 7.27 -1.66 -10.46
C ILE A 88 8.56 -2.34 -10.91
N ASN A 89 9.54 -2.47 -10.02
CA ASN A 89 10.82 -3.12 -10.35
C ASN A 89 10.65 -4.62 -10.59
N ALA A 90 9.63 -5.24 -10.02
CA ALA A 90 9.33 -6.64 -10.25
C ALA A 90 8.37 -6.85 -11.42
N GLY A 91 7.88 -5.77 -12.01
CA GLY A 91 6.90 -5.82 -13.09
C GLY A 91 5.46 -5.92 -12.61
N GLU A 92 5.24 -6.07 -11.34
CA GLU A 92 3.91 -6.12 -10.76
C GLU A 92 3.97 -5.81 -9.26
N GLY A 93 2.97 -5.07 -8.79
CA GLY A 93 2.71 -4.85 -7.38
C GLY A 93 1.21 -4.92 -7.19
N PHE A 94 0.57 -3.81 -6.77
CA PHE A 94 -0.89 -3.73 -6.79
C PHE A 94 -1.44 -3.65 -8.21
N TYR A 95 -0.62 -3.16 -9.14
CA TYR A 95 -0.94 -3.10 -10.57
C TYR A 95 0.11 -3.87 -11.36
N LYS A 96 -0.20 -4.19 -12.60
CA LYS A 96 0.77 -4.80 -13.51
C LYS A 96 1.47 -3.72 -14.33
N TYR A 97 2.78 -3.89 -14.52
CA TYR A 97 3.61 -2.96 -15.26
C TYR A 97 4.42 -3.69 -16.31
N GLY A 98 4.74 -2.97 -17.37
CA GLY A 98 5.54 -3.53 -18.40
C GLY A 98 4.78 -4.61 -19.15
N LYS A 99 5.39 -5.56 -19.56
CA LYS A 99 4.82 -6.57 -20.43
C LYS A 99 3.82 -7.45 -19.80
#